data_47da384d01deb8aed0ff6e671986bc23
#
_entry.id   47da384d01deb8aed0ff6e671986bc23
#
_cell.length_a   1.000
_cell.length_b   1.000
_cell.length_c   1.000
_cell.angle_alpha   90.00
_cell.angle_beta   90.00
_cell.angle_gamma   90.00
#
_symmetry.space_group_name_H-M   'P 1'
#
loop_
_entity.id
_entity.type
_entity.pdbx_description
1 polymer ?
#
loop_
_entity_poly.entity_id
_entity_poly.type
_entity_poly.pdbx_seq_one_letter_code
_entity_poly.pdbx_strand_id
1 'polypeptide(L)'
;MTINIEWIAQQFELFNALYFDKVLPTPLFLVSKTKTKLGWFVHKKRFTFRGFRSYDYKIGMSTHYQFTERQAQNILLHEMIHFYIAFKNIKDKSAHGPVFKRLMNQLNQEFGWELTVSVNTKDYKTNETVSAAKAKKIKERLILAIEQSDGTCFLSVVNPRYALKIQNELKRTTHNLKFSWYKSSDEKFSHFSTVRSLRGVKMPRNEFEEVIKSLQPVVLVRKEKSEK
;
A
#
# COMPACT_ATOMS: atom_id res chain seq x y z
N MET A 1 19.92 -3.09 5.59
CA MET A 1 20.05 -4.56 5.48
C MET A 1 18.89 -5.13 4.65
N THR A 2 19.03 -6.35 4.14
CA THR A 2 17.95 -7.07 3.45
C THR A 2 17.27 -8.02 4.45
N ILE A 3 15.96 -7.87 4.61
CA ILE A 3 15.15 -8.77 5.45
C ILE A 3 14.86 -10.04 4.67
N ASN A 4 15.18 -11.20 5.24
CA ASN A 4 14.81 -12.52 4.76
C ASN A 4 14.20 -13.38 5.88
N ILE A 5 13.67 -14.52 5.54
CA ILE A 5 12.97 -15.42 6.50
C ILE A 5 13.96 -15.95 7.54
N GLU A 6 15.18 -16.28 7.15
CA GLU A 6 16.21 -16.82 8.05
C GLU A 6 16.58 -15.81 9.13
N TRP A 7 16.79 -14.53 8.76
CA TRP A 7 17.05 -13.47 9.72
C TRP A 7 15.88 -13.30 10.70
N ILE A 8 14.64 -13.29 10.21
CA ILE A 8 13.44 -13.17 11.10
C ILE A 8 13.40 -14.33 12.08
N ALA A 9 13.64 -15.56 11.61
CA ALA A 9 13.63 -16.75 12.45
C ALA A 9 14.73 -16.70 13.54
N GLN A 10 15.95 -16.35 13.17
CA GLN A 10 17.06 -16.21 14.12
C GLN A 10 16.79 -15.15 15.18
N GLN A 11 16.31 -13.97 14.78
CA GLN A 11 16.00 -12.90 15.72
C GLN A 11 14.80 -13.25 16.60
N PHE A 12 13.79 -13.94 16.04
CA PHE A 12 12.64 -14.42 16.81
C PHE A 12 13.07 -15.38 17.92
N GLU A 13 13.88 -16.39 17.62
CA GLU A 13 14.35 -17.35 18.63
C GLU A 13 15.18 -16.65 19.72
N LEU A 14 16.05 -15.73 19.34
CA LEU A 14 16.83 -14.93 20.27
C LEU A 14 15.91 -14.12 21.19
N PHE A 15 14.95 -13.37 20.66
CA PHE A 15 14.07 -12.52 21.44
C PHE A 15 13.05 -13.32 22.26
N ASN A 16 12.59 -14.46 21.74
CA ASN A 16 11.75 -15.38 22.50
C ASN A 16 12.47 -15.89 23.75
N ALA A 17 13.78 -16.18 23.63
CA ALA A 17 14.58 -16.59 24.76
C ALA A 17 14.85 -15.45 25.76
N LEU A 18 15.13 -14.24 25.26
CA LEU A 18 15.53 -13.11 26.10
C LEU A 18 14.37 -12.40 26.80
N TYR A 19 13.21 -12.32 26.13
CA TYR A 19 12.12 -11.43 26.56
C TYR A 19 10.77 -12.13 26.76
N PHE A 20 10.64 -13.39 26.34
CA PHE A 20 9.35 -14.11 26.41
C PHE A 20 9.50 -15.52 27.01
N ASP A 21 10.55 -15.80 27.78
CA ASP A 21 10.78 -17.06 28.50
C ASP A 21 10.66 -18.32 27.60
N LYS A 22 10.98 -18.20 26.31
CA LYS A 22 10.81 -19.26 25.30
C LYS A 22 9.40 -19.85 25.20
N VAL A 23 8.36 -19.13 25.65
CA VAL A 23 6.99 -19.64 25.63
C VAL A 23 6.29 -19.56 24.30
N LEU A 24 6.78 -18.70 23.38
CA LEU A 24 6.14 -18.55 22.06
C LEU A 24 6.49 -19.71 21.14
N PRO A 25 5.50 -20.42 20.57
CA PRO A 25 5.79 -21.40 19.54
C PRO A 25 6.27 -20.71 18.26
N THR A 26 7.11 -21.38 17.48
CA THR A 26 7.61 -20.85 16.22
C THR A 26 6.47 -20.57 15.24
N PRO A 27 6.26 -19.32 14.79
CA PRO A 27 5.22 -18.99 13.83
C PRO A 27 5.67 -19.25 12.38
N LEU A 28 4.76 -19.15 11.43
CA LEU A 28 5.14 -19.06 10.02
C LEU A 28 5.73 -17.67 9.72
N PHE A 29 6.98 -17.62 9.29
CA PHE A 29 7.63 -16.36 8.89
C PHE A 29 7.35 -16.03 7.43
N LEU A 30 7.09 -14.75 7.15
CA LEU A 30 6.75 -14.26 5.82
C LEU A 30 7.51 -12.97 5.50
N VAL A 31 7.82 -12.76 4.23
CA VAL A 31 8.31 -11.50 3.71
C VAL A 31 7.44 -11.04 2.53
N SER A 32 7.21 -9.74 2.41
CA SER A 32 6.38 -9.19 1.34
C SER A 32 6.79 -7.76 0.98
N LYS A 33 6.62 -7.36 -0.28
CA LYS A 33 6.86 -5.97 -0.74
C LYS A 33 5.70 -5.02 -0.40
N THR A 34 5.15 -5.12 0.83
CA THR A 34 4.07 -4.22 1.28
C THR A 34 4.58 -2.80 1.51
N LYS A 35 3.76 -1.79 1.12
CA LYS A 35 4.06 -0.37 1.29
C LYS A 35 3.34 0.27 2.47
N THR A 36 2.39 -0.43 3.05
CA THR A 36 1.50 0.12 4.09
C THR A 36 1.84 -0.38 5.48
N LYS A 37 2.65 -1.44 5.59
CA LYS A 37 3.05 -2.04 6.86
C LYS A 37 4.55 -2.34 6.82
N LEU A 38 5.24 -2.11 7.92
CA LEU A 38 6.65 -2.48 8.11
C LEU A 38 6.77 -3.92 8.60
N GLY A 39 5.92 -4.30 9.56
CA GLY A 39 5.70 -5.65 10.05
C GLY A 39 4.22 -5.96 10.18
N TRP A 40 3.89 -7.21 10.41
CA TRP A 40 2.54 -7.64 10.75
C TRP A 40 2.54 -8.99 11.46
N PHE A 41 1.64 -9.11 12.43
CA PHE A 41 1.29 -10.37 13.08
C PHE A 41 -0.13 -10.75 12.70
N VAL A 42 -0.36 -12.04 12.38
CA VAL A 42 -1.67 -12.59 12.03
C VAL A 42 -1.85 -13.93 12.73
N HIS A 43 -3.05 -14.17 13.21
CA HIS A 43 -3.45 -15.46 13.79
C HIS A 43 -4.91 -15.75 13.48
N LYS A 44 -5.30 -17.00 13.57
CA LYS A 44 -6.70 -17.44 13.55
C LYS A 44 -7.21 -17.65 14.97
N LYS A 45 -8.51 -17.57 15.14
CA LYS A 45 -9.19 -17.87 16.40
C LYS A 45 -10.20 -19.01 16.19
N ARG A 46 -10.25 -19.91 17.14
CA ARG A 46 -11.31 -20.94 17.21
C ARG A 46 -11.98 -20.88 18.57
N PHE A 47 -13.27 -21.17 18.60
CA PHE A 47 -14.00 -21.35 19.85
C PHE A 47 -13.72 -22.72 20.42
N THR A 48 -13.48 -22.80 21.73
CA THR A 48 -13.31 -24.03 22.49
C THR A 48 -14.20 -23.95 23.74
N PHE A 49 -14.41 -25.05 24.43
CA PHE A 49 -15.16 -25.06 25.69
C PHE A 49 -14.56 -24.16 26.80
N ARG A 50 -13.29 -23.80 26.66
CA ARG A 50 -12.57 -22.81 27.53
C ARG A 50 -12.54 -21.40 26.94
N GLY A 51 -13.36 -21.08 25.90
CA GLY A 51 -13.39 -19.81 25.21
C GLY A 51 -12.56 -19.80 23.92
N PHE A 52 -12.32 -18.60 23.37
CA PHE A 52 -11.54 -18.43 22.15
C PHE A 52 -10.06 -18.75 22.38
N ARG A 53 -9.48 -19.49 21.43
CA ARG A 53 -8.04 -19.79 21.38
C ARG A 53 -7.46 -19.38 20.04
N SER A 54 -6.31 -18.74 20.11
CA SER A 54 -5.53 -18.36 18.91
C SER A 54 -4.70 -19.54 18.40
N TYR A 55 -4.54 -19.65 17.10
CA TYR A 55 -3.71 -20.64 16.40
C TYR A 55 -3.30 -20.13 15.02
N ASP A 56 -2.49 -20.87 14.25
CA ASP A 56 -1.98 -20.51 12.92
C ASP A 56 -1.30 -19.14 12.91
N TYR A 57 -0.28 -19.03 13.78
CA TYR A 57 0.44 -17.77 13.98
C TYR A 57 1.39 -17.50 12.82
N LYS A 58 1.39 -16.24 12.36
CA LYS A 58 2.26 -15.77 11.29
C LYS A 58 2.83 -14.42 11.64
N ILE A 59 4.14 -14.27 11.45
CA ILE A 59 4.84 -12.98 11.56
C ILE A 59 5.44 -12.66 10.20
N GLY A 60 5.25 -11.44 9.74
CA GLY A 60 5.81 -11.01 8.48
C GLY A 60 6.48 -9.64 8.58
N MET A 61 7.42 -9.39 7.66
CA MET A 61 8.11 -8.12 7.53
C MET A 61 8.17 -7.65 6.08
N SER A 62 8.18 -6.31 5.91
CA SER A 62 8.27 -5.69 4.60
C SER A 62 9.69 -5.72 4.06
N THR A 63 9.84 -6.13 2.78
CA THR A 63 11.08 -5.97 2.01
C THR A 63 11.05 -4.73 1.11
N HIS A 64 10.01 -3.89 1.25
CA HIS A 64 9.88 -2.66 0.47
C HIS A 64 10.81 -1.55 0.96
N TYR A 65 11.15 -1.56 2.24
CA TYR A 65 11.94 -0.53 2.90
C TYR A 65 13.36 -1.03 3.21
N GLN A 66 14.30 -0.09 3.27
CA GLN A 66 15.63 -0.33 3.85
C GLN A 66 15.55 -0.09 5.35
N PHE A 67 16.00 -1.06 6.11
CA PHE A 67 16.07 -0.96 7.57
C PHE A 67 17.54 -0.99 8.02
N THR A 68 17.85 -0.27 9.09
CA THR A 68 18.97 -0.63 9.95
C THR A 68 18.60 -1.91 10.71
N GLU A 69 19.58 -2.61 11.26
CA GLU A 69 19.32 -3.81 12.05
C GLU A 69 18.42 -3.49 13.25
N ARG A 70 18.74 -2.42 13.97
CA ARG A 70 17.94 -1.95 15.11
C ARG A 70 16.50 -1.64 14.74
N GLN A 71 16.26 -1.00 13.62
CA GLN A 71 14.90 -0.73 13.14
C GLN A 71 14.13 -2.02 12.85
N ALA A 72 14.77 -2.99 12.18
CA ALA A 72 14.15 -4.27 11.88
C ALA A 72 13.84 -5.07 13.17
N GLN A 73 14.75 -5.05 14.14
CA GLN A 73 14.58 -5.66 15.44
C GLN A 73 13.41 -5.01 16.23
N ASN A 74 13.31 -3.70 16.24
CA ASN A 74 12.18 -2.98 16.87
C ASN A 74 10.84 -3.38 16.25
N ILE A 75 10.77 -3.50 14.91
CA ILE A 75 9.56 -3.92 14.19
C ILE A 75 9.21 -5.36 14.59
N LEU A 76 10.17 -6.27 14.58
CA LEU A 76 9.93 -7.67 14.95
C LEU A 76 9.45 -7.80 16.39
N LEU A 77 10.08 -7.12 17.34
CA LEU A 77 9.66 -7.11 18.75
C LEU A 77 8.25 -6.57 18.93
N HIS A 78 7.88 -5.53 18.19
CA HIS A 78 6.51 -5.00 18.20
C HIS A 78 5.50 -6.10 17.81
N GLU A 79 5.77 -6.85 16.74
CA GLU A 79 4.90 -7.95 16.31
C GLU A 79 4.93 -9.13 17.29
N MET A 80 6.06 -9.36 17.97
CA MET A 80 6.17 -10.39 19.01
C MET A 80 5.36 -10.05 20.26
N ILE A 81 5.22 -8.77 20.63
CA ILE A 81 4.29 -8.36 21.72
C ILE A 81 2.85 -8.71 21.35
N HIS A 82 2.41 -8.43 20.11
CA HIS A 82 1.09 -8.85 19.63
C HIS A 82 0.92 -10.37 19.71
N PHE A 83 1.96 -11.10 19.31
CA PHE A 83 1.94 -12.56 19.36
C PHE A 83 1.81 -13.05 20.82
N TYR A 84 2.59 -12.51 21.74
CA TYR A 84 2.54 -12.89 23.16
C TYR A 84 1.15 -12.66 23.76
N ILE A 85 0.55 -11.50 23.53
CA ILE A 85 -0.81 -11.17 23.98
C ILE A 85 -1.84 -12.18 23.45
N ALA A 86 -1.75 -12.48 22.13
CA ALA A 86 -2.66 -13.42 21.48
C ALA A 86 -2.45 -14.86 21.96
N PHE A 87 -1.20 -15.31 22.13
CA PHE A 87 -0.84 -16.64 22.59
C PHE A 87 -1.28 -16.89 24.03
N LYS A 88 -1.00 -15.94 24.94
CA LYS A 88 -1.44 -15.99 26.34
C LYS A 88 -2.94 -15.71 26.48
N ASN A 89 -3.65 -15.42 25.39
CA ASN A 89 -5.07 -15.07 25.39
C ASN A 89 -5.41 -13.91 26.36
N ILE A 90 -4.51 -12.92 26.45
CA ILE A 90 -4.68 -11.76 27.31
C ILE A 90 -5.70 -10.83 26.64
N LYS A 91 -6.69 -10.38 27.40
CA LYS A 91 -7.67 -9.39 26.92
C LYS A 91 -7.06 -7.99 27.00
N ASP A 92 -7.04 -7.28 25.90
CA ASP A 92 -6.70 -5.86 25.85
C ASP A 92 -7.84 -5.07 25.21
N LYS A 93 -7.94 -3.77 25.53
CA LYS A 93 -9.03 -2.89 25.05
C LYS A 93 -8.93 -2.60 23.56
N SER A 94 -7.74 -2.66 22.99
CA SER A 94 -7.46 -2.46 21.56
C SER A 94 -6.15 -3.16 21.19
N ALA A 95 -5.80 -3.17 19.91
CA ALA A 95 -4.55 -3.76 19.43
C ALA A 95 -3.31 -3.20 20.15
N HIS A 96 -3.30 -1.90 20.44
CA HIS A 96 -2.25 -1.23 21.22
C HIS A 96 -2.82 -0.64 22.51
N GLY A 97 -3.57 -1.46 23.24
CA GLY A 97 -4.19 -1.06 24.51
C GLY A 97 -3.20 -1.00 25.68
N PRO A 98 -3.72 -0.88 26.91
CA PRO A 98 -2.88 -0.77 28.11
C PRO A 98 -1.89 -1.91 28.30
N VAL A 99 -2.28 -3.14 27.96
CA VAL A 99 -1.39 -4.32 28.11
C VAL A 99 -0.23 -4.24 27.12
N PHE A 100 -0.52 -3.96 25.85
CA PHE A 100 0.51 -3.79 24.82
C PHE A 100 1.50 -2.69 25.24
N LYS A 101 0.99 -1.51 25.63
CA LYS A 101 1.82 -0.36 26.05
C LYS A 101 2.70 -0.68 27.24
N ARG A 102 2.19 -1.42 28.22
CA ARG A 102 2.98 -1.84 29.38
C ARG A 102 4.15 -2.73 28.98
N LEU A 103 3.92 -3.77 28.18
CA LEU A 103 4.97 -4.66 27.70
C LEU A 103 6.00 -3.91 26.82
N MET A 104 5.52 -3.05 25.94
CA MET A 104 6.38 -2.19 25.10
C MET A 104 7.26 -1.27 25.97
N ASN A 105 6.68 -0.59 26.96
CA ASN A 105 7.42 0.31 27.85
C ASN A 105 8.42 -0.46 28.71
N GLN A 106 8.08 -1.66 29.17
CA GLN A 106 8.97 -2.53 29.90
C GLN A 106 10.21 -2.86 29.06
N LEU A 107 10.03 -3.32 27.82
CA LEU A 107 11.16 -3.60 26.92
C LEU A 107 12.02 -2.37 26.64
N ASN A 108 11.40 -1.20 26.48
CA ASN A 108 12.13 0.05 26.28
C ASN A 108 12.96 0.45 27.50
N GLN A 109 12.40 0.34 28.70
CA GLN A 109 13.05 0.77 29.94
C GLN A 109 14.13 -0.21 30.42
N GLU A 110 13.83 -1.51 30.39
CA GLU A 110 14.75 -2.52 30.94
C GLU A 110 15.87 -2.89 29.96
N PHE A 111 15.61 -2.83 28.64
CA PHE A 111 16.55 -3.32 27.63
C PHE A 111 16.96 -2.27 26.60
N GLY A 112 16.53 -1.01 26.78
CA GLY A 112 16.91 0.10 25.92
C GLY A 112 16.36 -0.01 24.48
N TRP A 113 15.21 -0.71 24.28
CA TRP A 113 14.53 -0.73 22.98
C TRP A 113 13.84 0.61 22.71
N GLU A 114 13.48 0.86 21.45
CA GLU A 114 12.83 2.09 21.00
C GLU A 114 11.50 1.74 20.27
N LEU A 115 10.72 0.87 20.94
CA LEU A 115 9.44 0.43 20.42
C LEU A 115 8.41 1.56 20.50
N THR A 116 7.59 1.69 19.47
CA THR A 116 6.51 2.68 19.39
C THR A 116 5.20 2.03 19.00
N VAL A 117 4.07 2.65 19.36
CA VAL A 117 2.72 2.17 19.02
C VAL A 117 2.43 2.31 17.52
N SER A 118 2.99 3.32 16.89
CA SER A 118 2.82 3.60 15.46
C SER A 118 4.13 4.10 14.87
N VAL A 119 4.39 3.69 13.64
CA VAL A 119 5.56 4.12 12.88
C VAL A 119 5.10 4.80 11.60
N ASN A 120 5.66 5.98 11.31
CA ASN A 120 5.42 6.65 10.05
C ASN A 120 6.28 6.00 8.97
N THR A 121 5.64 5.36 8.00
CA THR A 121 6.37 4.71 6.89
C THR A 121 7.13 5.68 6.00
N LYS A 122 6.86 6.99 6.07
CA LYS A 122 7.59 8.02 5.32
C LYS A 122 9.01 8.25 5.83
N ASP A 123 9.29 7.85 7.07
CA ASP A 123 10.60 8.01 7.71
C ASP A 123 11.60 6.94 7.25
N TYR A 124 11.14 5.97 6.47
CA TYR A 124 11.95 4.86 5.97
C TYR A 124 12.27 5.02 4.48
N LYS A 125 13.55 4.87 4.13
CA LYS A 125 13.97 4.84 2.74
C LYS A 125 13.43 3.58 2.06
N THR A 126 12.97 3.72 0.82
CA THR A 126 12.59 2.56 0.01
C THR A 126 13.83 1.81 -0.47
N ASN A 127 13.74 0.48 -0.56
CA ASN A 127 14.82 -0.34 -1.09
C ASN A 127 15.16 0.11 -2.52
N GLU A 128 16.46 0.25 -2.84
CA GLU A 128 16.95 0.76 -4.12
C GLU A 128 16.44 -0.04 -5.33
N THR A 129 16.29 -1.35 -5.18
CA THR A 129 15.66 -2.19 -6.21
C THR A 129 14.22 -1.79 -6.52
N VAL A 130 13.50 -1.22 -5.54
CA VAL A 130 12.13 -0.73 -5.70
C VAL A 130 12.12 0.68 -6.31
N SER A 131 13.08 1.51 -5.93
CA SER A 131 13.26 2.86 -6.46
C SER A 131 13.72 2.81 -7.93
N ALA A 132 14.68 1.94 -8.28
CA ALA A 132 15.10 1.70 -9.65
C ALA A 132 13.99 1.13 -10.54
N ALA A 133 13.15 0.23 -10.01
CA ALA A 133 11.99 -0.30 -10.73
C ALA A 133 10.89 0.77 -10.94
N LYS A 134 10.77 1.76 -10.04
CA LYS A 134 9.88 2.91 -10.24
C LYS A 134 10.42 3.90 -11.28
N ALA A 135 11.73 4.16 -11.29
CA ALA A 135 12.36 5.04 -12.27
C ALA A 135 12.30 4.47 -13.71
N LYS A 136 12.28 3.15 -13.87
CA LYS A 136 12.16 2.48 -15.19
C LYS A 136 10.71 2.35 -15.71
N LYS A 137 9.70 2.56 -14.88
CA LYS A 137 8.31 2.49 -15.33
C LYS A 137 7.83 3.88 -15.72
N ILE A 138 8.09 4.27 -16.97
CA ILE A 138 7.40 5.40 -17.60
C ILE A 138 5.90 5.11 -17.48
N LYS A 139 5.24 5.88 -16.61
CA LYS A 139 3.82 5.64 -16.30
C LYS A 139 2.97 6.24 -17.40
N GLU A 140 2.61 5.43 -18.38
CA GLU A 140 1.66 5.82 -19.40
C GLU A 140 0.31 6.19 -18.74
N ARG A 141 -0.20 7.36 -19.05
CA ARG A 141 -1.46 7.90 -18.51
C ARG A 141 -2.49 7.97 -19.62
N LEU A 142 -3.72 7.61 -19.28
CA LEU A 142 -4.87 7.74 -20.18
C LEU A 142 -5.48 9.13 -19.97
N ILE A 143 -5.63 9.86 -21.07
CA ILE A 143 -6.06 11.25 -21.06
C ILE A 143 -7.36 11.35 -21.85
N LEU A 144 -8.36 11.99 -21.26
CA LEU A 144 -9.61 12.36 -21.89
C LEU A 144 -9.58 13.87 -22.19
N ALA A 145 -9.76 14.22 -23.41
CA ALA A 145 -9.94 15.59 -23.88
C ALA A 145 -11.39 15.80 -24.29
N ILE A 146 -11.99 16.88 -23.80
CA ILE A 146 -13.40 17.24 -24.07
C ILE A 146 -13.44 18.68 -24.56
N GLU A 147 -14.14 18.92 -25.64
CA GLU A 147 -14.46 20.25 -26.18
C GLU A 147 -15.98 20.41 -26.20
N GLN A 148 -16.48 21.46 -25.58
CA GLN A 148 -17.90 21.81 -25.57
C GLN A 148 -18.22 22.75 -26.77
N SER A 149 -19.49 22.79 -27.15
CA SER A 149 -19.95 23.63 -28.26
C SER A 149 -19.74 25.14 -28.02
N ASP A 150 -19.64 25.56 -26.76
CA ASP A 150 -19.33 26.94 -26.36
C ASP A 150 -17.81 27.27 -26.43
N GLY A 151 -16.99 26.33 -26.90
CA GLY A 151 -15.52 26.46 -26.99
C GLY A 151 -14.80 26.17 -25.67
N THR A 152 -15.50 25.78 -24.61
CA THR A 152 -14.85 25.38 -23.35
C THR A 152 -14.16 24.04 -23.49
N CYS A 153 -12.89 23.98 -23.08
CA CYS A 153 -12.04 22.79 -23.17
C CYS A 153 -11.71 22.24 -21.81
N PHE A 154 -11.71 20.91 -21.68
CA PHE A 154 -11.33 20.19 -20.45
C PHE A 154 -10.35 19.07 -20.77
N LEU A 155 -9.42 18.87 -19.83
CA LEU A 155 -8.47 17.77 -19.87
C LEU A 155 -8.53 16.98 -18.56
N SER A 156 -8.47 15.65 -18.66
CA SER A 156 -8.53 14.76 -17.49
C SER A 156 -7.55 13.61 -17.63
N VAL A 157 -6.81 13.30 -16.58
CA VAL A 157 -6.10 12.03 -16.47
C VAL A 157 -7.05 11.00 -15.85
N VAL A 158 -7.40 9.97 -16.62
CA VAL A 158 -8.43 9.00 -16.25
C VAL A 158 -7.83 7.69 -15.79
N ASN A 159 -8.40 7.11 -14.73
CA ASN A 159 -8.05 5.76 -14.34
C ASN A 159 -8.58 4.76 -15.40
N PRO A 160 -7.71 3.95 -16.05
CA PRO A 160 -8.11 3.07 -17.16
C PRO A 160 -9.28 2.13 -16.85
N ARG A 161 -9.43 1.73 -15.56
CA ARG A 161 -10.54 0.86 -15.12
C ARG A 161 -11.92 1.51 -15.27
N TYR A 162 -11.98 2.84 -15.31
CA TYR A 162 -13.21 3.62 -15.37
C TYR A 162 -13.45 4.25 -16.75
N ALA A 163 -12.49 4.13 -17.66
CA ALA A 163 -12.52 4.80 -18.96
C ALA A 163 -13.77 4.45 -19.80
N LEU A 164 -14.10 3.17 -19.92
CA LEU A 164 -15.29 2.73 -20.65
C LEU A 164 -16.60 3.21 -20.01
N LYS A 165 -16.65 3.25 -18.67
CA LYS A 165 -17.82 3.80 -17.96
C LYS A 165 -18.01 5.29 -18.29
N ILE A 166 -16.93 6.07 -18.20
CA ILE A 166 -16.94 7.51 -18.52
C ILE A 166 -17.28 7.73 -19.99
N GLN A 167 -16.72 6.94 -20.91
CA GLN A 167 -17.05 7.04 -22.34
C GLN A 167 -18.53 6.78 -22.61
N ASN A 168 -19.13 5.78 -21.97
CA ASN A 168 -20.55 5.47 -22.12
C ASN A 168 -21.42 6.58 -21.52
N GLU A 169 -21.01 7.19 -20.43
CA GLU A 169 -21.69 8.34 -19.84
C GLU A 169 -21.66 9.54 -20.80
N LEU A 170 -20.49 9.87 -21.36
CA LEU A 170 -20.34 10.92 -22.36
C LEU A 170 -21.23 10.69 -23.60
N LYS A 171 -21.28 9.48 -24.12
CA LYS A 171 -22.14 9.15 -25.27
C LYS A 171 -23.64 9.28 -25.01
N ARG A 172 -24.07 9.12 -23.75
CA ARG A 172 -25.50 9.24 -23.34
C ARG A 172 -25.93 10.66 -23.04
N THR A 173 -25.02 11.46 -22.49
CA THR A 173 -25.39 12.73 -21.84
C THR A 173 -25.35 13.91 -22.81
N THR A 174 -24.69 13.82 -23.99
CA THR A 174 -24.32 15.02 -24.73
C THR A 174 -24.40 14.88 -26.25
N HIS A 175 -25.36 15.57 -26.85
CA HIS A 175 -25.41 15.76 -28.29
C HIS A 175 -24.43 16.83 -28.82
N ASN A 176 -23.80 17.62 -27.93
CA ASN A 176 -22.99 18.80 -28.28
C ASN A 176 -21.55 18.78 -27.73
N LEU A 177 -21.00 17.61 -27.39
CA LEU A 177 -19.61 17.47 -26.96
C LEU A 177 -18.77 16.69 -27.96
N LYS A 178 -17.59 17.20 -28.27
CA LYS A 178 -16.52 16.44 -28.90
C LYS A 178 -15.60 15.90 -27.81
N PHE A 179 -15.28 14.61 -27.84
CA PHE A 179 -14.29 14.04 -26.93
C PHE A 179 -13.36 13.05 -27.63
N SER A 180 -12.15 12.99 -27.16
CA SER A 180 -11.11 12.10 -27.68
C SER A 180 -10.26 11.54 -26.55
N TRP A 181 -9.74 10.33 -26.77
CA TRP A 181 -8.88 9.65 -25.83
C TRP A 181 -7.44 9.63 -26.35
N TYR A 182 -6.53 9.85 -25.43
CA TYR A 182 -5.10 9.90 -25.72
C TYR A 182 -4.32 9.14 -24.65
N LYS A 183 -3.06 8.84 -24.97
CA LYS A 183 -2.05 8.37 -24.04
C LYS A 183 -0.86 9.30 -24.02
N SER A 184 -0.25 9.43 -22.85
CA SER A 184 1.00 10.16 -22.68
C SER A 184 1.80 9.61 -21.53
N SER A 185 3.12 9.65 -21.69
CA SER A 185 4.10 9.36 -20.66
C SER A 185 4.77 10.63 -20.12
N ASP A 186 4.35 11.80 -20.61
CA ASP A 186 4.89 13.09 -20.23
C ASP A 186 4.66 13.35 -18.73
N GLU A 187 5.69 13.81 -18.07
CA GLU A 187 5.71 14.07 -16.62
C GLU A 187 4.77 15.24 -16.23
N LYS A 188 4.49 16.17 -17.15
CA LYS A 188 3.52 17.24 -16.91
C LYS A 188 2.15 16.74 -16.42
N PHE A 189 1.74 15.54 -16.83
CA PHE A 189 0.50 14.94 -16.38
C PHE A 189 0.61 14.25 -15.00
N SER A 190 1.78 14.25 -14.35
CA SER A 190 1.95 13.73 -12.99
C SER A 190 1.24 14.56 -11.94
N HIS A 191 1.07 15.84 -12.20
CA HIS A 191 0.41 16.80 -11.32
C HIS A 191 -1.13 16.75 -11.41
N PHE A 192 -1.67 16.09 -12.46
CA PHE A 192 -3.10 15.92 -12.60
C PHE A 192 -3.62 14.79 -11.69
N SER A 193 -4.67 15.07 -10.95
CA SER A 193 -5.36 14.03 -10.18
C SER A 193 -6.00 13.01 -11.13
N THR A 194 -5.75 11.71 -10.87
CA THR A 194 -6.34 10.64 -11.67
C THR A 194 -7.83 10.46 -11.30
N VAL A 195 -8.74 10.75 -12.24
CA VAL A 195 -10.17 10.72 -12.02
C VAL A 195 -10.81 9.35 -12.27
N ARG A 196 -11.93 9.08 -11.61
CA ARG A 196 -12.73 7.86 -11.72
C ARG A 196 -14.16 8.13 -12.20
N SER A 197 -14.50 9.38 -12.43
CA SER A 197 -15.77 9.89 -12.92
C SER A 197 -15.51 11.05 -13.87
N LEU A 198 -16.56 11.54 -14.54
CA LEU A 198 -16.47 12.67 -15.46
C LEU A 198 -16.12 13.96 -14.69
N ARG A 199 -14.85 14.29 -14.69
CA ARG A 199 -14.26 15.51 -14.11
C ARG A 199 -13.06 15.89 -14.95
N GLY A 200 -12.82 17.17 -15.14
CA GLY A 200 -11.68 17.68 -15.91
C GLY A 200 -11.19 19.02 -15.39
N VAL A 201 -9.97 19.34 -15.73
CA VAL A 201 -9.40 20.67 -15.53
C VAL A 201 -9.76 21.51 -16.76
N LYS A 202 -10.47 22.62 -16.53
CA LYS A 202 -10.76 23.61 -17.58
C LYS A 202 -9.46 24.29 -18.00
N MET A 203 -9.26 24.45 -19.31
CA MET A 203 -8.07 25.12 -19.83
C MET A 203 -8.42 25.99 -21.04
N PRO A 204 -7.61 27.04 -21.30
CA PRO A 204 -7.74 27.88 -22.50
C PRO A 204 -7.58 27.04 -23.76
N ARG A 205 -8.30 27.44 -24.83
CA ARG A 205 -8.32 26.69 -26.09
C ARG A 205 -6.94 26.56 -26.75
N ASN A 206 -6.16 27.62 -26.73
CA ASN A 206 -4.79 27.62 -27.27
C ASN A 206 -3.90 26.58 -26.56
N GLU A 207 -3.92 26.53 -25.23
CA GLU A 207 -3.17 25.54 -24.44
C GLU A 207 -3.68 24.13 -24.70
N PHE A 208 -4.99 23.95 -24.81
CA PHE A 208 -5.61 22.66 -25.09
C PHE A 208 -5.16 22.11 -26.43
N GLU A 209 -5.17 22.90 -27.48
CA GLU A 209 -4.72 22.51 -28.83
C GLU A 209 -3.23 22.15 -28.85
N GLU A 210 -2.38 22.91 -28.18
CA GLU A 210 -0.95 22.59 -28.04
C GLU A 210 -0.73 21.26 -27.31
N VAL A 211 -1.44 21.07 -26.21
CA VAL A 211 -1.34 19.83 -25.43
C VAL A 211 -1.75 18.63 -26.28
N ILE A 212 -2.90 18.70 -26.97
CA ILE A 212 -3.40 17.60 -27.78
C ILE A 212 -2.42 17.23 -28.91
N LYS A 213 -1.77 18.17 -29.56
CA LYS A 213 -0.76 17.92 -30.60
C LYS A 213 0.39 17.02 -30.12
N SER A 214 0.69 17.06 -28.82
CA SER A 214 1.75 16.27 -28.19
C SER A 214 1.31 14.88 -27.72
N LEU A 215 0.01 14.54 -27.83
CA LEU A 215 -0.57 13.30 -27.31
C LEU A 215 -0.75 12.24 -28.39
N GLN A 216 -0.65 10.97 -27.98
CA GLN A 216 -0.94 9.84 -28.86
C GLN A 216 -2.43 9.48 -28.80
N PRO A 217 -3.19 9.53 -29.89
CA PRO A 217 -4.59 9.17 -29.91
C PRO A 217 -4.79 7.67 -29.62
N VAL A 218 -5.88 7.35 -28.91
CA VAL A 218 -6.21 5.97 -28.53
C VAL A 218 -7.70 5.74 -28.72
N VAL A 219 -8.05 4.58 -29.28
CA VAL A 219 -9.43 4.09 -29.32
C VAL A 219 -9.64 3.13 -28.16
N LEU A 220 -10.66 3.39 -27.33
CA LEU A 220 -11.05 2.47 -26.26
C LEU A 220 -11.89 1.34 -26.84
N VAL A 221 -11.32 0.14 -26.88
CA VAL A 221 -12.00 -1.08 -27.29
C VAL A 221 -12.40 -1.88 -26.03
N ARG A 222 -13.60 -2.43 -26.03
CA ARG A 222 -14.03 -3.38 -25.00
C ARG A 222 -13.20 -4.67 -25.16
N LYS A 223 -12.36 -5.01 -24.20
CA LYS A 223 -11.77 -6.34 -24.18
C LYS A 223 -12.91 -7.35 -24.01
N GLU A 224 -13.14 -8.19 -24.99
CA GLU A 224 -13.96 -9.37 -24.82
C GLU A 224 -13.32 -10.21 -23.69
N LYS A 225 -14.13 -10.63 -22.73
CA LYS A 225 -13.68 -11.62 -21.75
C LYS A 225 -13.41 -12.91 -22.55
N SER A 226 -12.15 -13.28 -22.65
CA SER A 226 -11.81 -14.67 -23.00
C SER A 226 -12.40 -15.54 -21.89
N GLU A 227 -13.45 -16.26 -22.20
CA GLU A 227 -13.96 -17.36 -21.39
C GLU A 227 -12.83 -18.38 -21.19
N LYS A 228 -12.52 -18.60 -19.93
CA LYS A 228 -11.80 -19.78 -19.48
C LYS A 228 -12.62 -20.44 -18.40
#